data_3bda4cd339ed0c690e9145c4e1c653b7
#
_entry.id   3bda4cd339ed0c690e9145c4e1c653b7
#
_cell.length_a   1.000
_cell.length_b   1.000
_cell.length_c   1.000
_cell.angle_alpha   90.00
_cell.angle_beta   90.00
_cell.angle_gamma   90.00
#
_symmetry.space_group_name_H-M   'P 1'
#
loop_
_entity.id
_entity.type
_entity.pdbx_description
1 polymer ?
#
loop_
_entity_poly.entity_id
_entity_poly.type
_entity_poly.pdbx_seq_one_letter_code
_entity_poly.pdbx_strand_id
1 'polypeptide(L)'
;TIQRLAQMARAAGIHLIMATQRPSVDVVTGTIKANFPTRISFQVTSKIDSRTILGEQGAEQLLGQGDMLYMAGGGRITRVHGPFVHDDEVEGVVRFLKSQRSPSYIDAITDDDDSGGFDVGSSDGDSGDELYDRAVALIASEGKASTSFIQRHLQIGYNRAARIIEKMEK
;
A
#
# COMPACT_ATOMS: atom_id res chain seq x y z
N THR A 1 5.50 2.22 -9.82
CA THR A 1 5.29 1.76 -8.42
C THR A 1 4.75 0.33 -8.36
N ILE A 2 3.64 -0.03 -9.07
CA ILE A 2 3.02 -1.38 -9.06
C ILE A 2 4.03 -2.48 -9.48
N GLN A 3 4.79 -2.25 -10.55
CA GLN A 3 5.80 -3.19 -11.03
C GLN A 3 6.85 -3.48 -9.96
N ARG A 4 7.37 -2.45 -9.28
CA ARG A 4 8.34 -2.61 -8.20
C ARG A 4 7.74 -3.38 -7.02
N LEU A 5 6.49 -3.08 -6.67
CA LEU A 5 5.77 -3.81 -5.63
C LEU A 5 5.61 -5.28 -5.98
N ALA A 6 5.20 -5.61 -7.21
CA ALA A 6 5.04 -6.99 -7.68
C ALA A 6 6.34 -7.80 -7.62
N GLN A 7 7.48 -7.16 -7.92
CA GLN A 7 8.78 -7.81 -7.82
C GLN A 7 9.23 -8.05 -6.38
N MET A 8 8.99 -7.09 -5.48
CA MET A 8 9.46 -7.15 -4.10
C MET A 8 8.52 -7.93 -3.17
N ALA A 9 7.21 -7.85 -3.40
CA ALA A 9 6.19 -8.48 -2.56
C ALA A 9 6.38 -9.98 -2.41
N ARG A 10 6.78 -10.66 -3.49
CA ARG A 10 7.05 -12.10 -3.49
C ARG A 10 8.11 -12.51 -2.48
N ALA A 11 9.20 -11.75 -2.39
CA ALA A 11 10.28 -12.02 -1.43
C ALA A 11 9.85 -11.80 0.03
N ALA A 12 8.89 -10.88 0.24
CA ALA A 12 8.33 -10.58 1.54
C ALA A 12 7.13 -11.48 1.92
N GLY A 13 6.74 -12.45 1.07
CA GLY A 13 5.58 -13.30 1.31
C GLY A 13 4.23 -12.58 1.18
N ILE A 14 4.20 -11.42 0.53
CA ILE A 14 2.97 -10.64 0.30
C ILE A 14 2.30 -11.12 -0.99
N HIS A 15 1.03 -11.48 -0.89
CA HIS A 15 0.20 -11.84 -2.03
C HIS A 15 -0.49 -10.61 -2.60
N LEU A 16 -0.43 -10.44 -3.91
CA LEU A 16 -1.05 -9.32 -4.62
C LEU A 16 -2.20 -9.81 -5.49
N ILE A 17 -3.36 -9.19 -5.33
CA ILE A 17 -4.52 -9.37 -6.21
C ILE A 17 -4.74 -8.04 -6.93
N MET A 18 -4.63 -8.06 -8.25
CA MET A 18 -4.86 -6.89 -9.08
C MET A 18 -6.10 -7.09 -9.95
N ALA A 19 -6.99 -6.13 -9.92
CA ALA A 19 -8.18 -6.10 -10.75
C ALA A 19 -8.24 -4.81 -11.58
N THR A 20 -8.71 -4.90 -12.81
CA THR A 20 -8.93 -3.75 -13.69
C THR A 20 -10.15 -3.97 -14.56
N GLN A 21 -10.90 -2.90 -14.83
CA GLN A 21 -12.00 -2.87 -15.80
C GLN A 21 -11.54 -2.39 -17.18
N ARG A 22 -10.26 -2.00 -17.33
CA ARG A 22 -9.67 -1.55 -18.59
C ARG A 22 -8.55 -2.48 -19.01
N PRO A 23 -8.84 -3.54 -19.76
CA PRO A 23 -7.86 -4.51 -20.23
C PRO A 23 -7.09 -3.98 -21.45
N SER A 24 -6.53 -2.78 -21.35
CA SER A 24 -5.70 -2.21 -22.42
C SER A 24 -4.24 -2.63 -22.27
N VAL A 25 -3.50 -2.59 -23.38
CA VAL A 25 -2.06 -2.93 -23.42
C VAL A 25 -1.24 -2.00 -22.52
N ASP A 26 -1.69 -0.75 -22.36
CA ASP A 26 -1.04 0.24 -21.49
C ASP A 26 -1.18 -0.08 -20.00
N VAL A 27 -2.27 -0.75 -19.62
CA VAL A 27 -2.53 -1.18 -18.24
C VAL A 27 -1.93 -2.56 -17.99
N VAL A 28 -2.20 -3.53 -18.89
CA VAL A 28 -1.73 -4.93 -18.79
C VAL A 28 -0.51 -5.11 -19.66
N THR A 29 0.60 -4.48 -19.28
CA THR A 29 1.87 -4.51 -20.01
C THR A 29 2.55 -5.89 -19.95
N GLY A 30 3.52 -6.13 -20.82
CA GLY A 30 4.32 -7.35 -20.80
C GLY A 30 5.01 -7.58 -19.45
N THR A 31 5.50 -6.52 -18.82
CA THR A 31 6.15 -6.58 -17.51
C THR A 31 5.15 -6.94 -16.39
N ILE A 32 3.93 -6.43 -16.45
CA ILE A 32 2.85 -6.81 -15.54
C ILE A 32 2.54 -8.30 -15.70
N LYS A 33 2.36 -8.77 -16.95
CA LYS A 33 2.09 -10.19 -17.24
C LYS A 33 3.18 -11.13 -16.73
N ALA A 34 4.44 -10.73 -16.81
CA ALA A 34 5.57 -11.51 -16.31
C ALA A 34 5.56 -11.68 -14.78
N ASN A 35 5.10 -10.66 -14.04
CA ASN A 35 5.03 -10.69 -12.57
C ASN A 35 3.70 -11.26 -12.05
N PHE A 36 2.66 -11.31 -12.87
CA PHE A 36 1.35 -11.89 -12.58
C PHE A 36 1.04 -13.02 -13.55
N PRO A 37 1.69 -14.18 -13.38
CA PRO A 37 1.51 -15.30 -14.31
C PRO A 37 0.16 -15.99 -14.16
N THR A 38 -0.47 -15.93 -12.98
CA THR A 38 -1.83 -16.42 -12.76
C THR A 38 -2.82 -15.31 -13.12
N ARG A 39 -3.76 -15.60 -14.01
CA ARG A 39 -4.70 -14.61 -14.52
C ARG A 39 -6.11 -15.19 -14.61
N ILE A 40 -7.06 -14.30 -14.38
CA ILE A 40 -8.48 -14.59 -14.51
C ILE A 40 -9.08 -13.53 -15.44
N SER A 41 -9.88 -13.95 -16.39
CA SER A 41 -10.70 -13.04 -17.18
C SER A 41 -12.16 -13.44 -17.07
N PHE A 42 -13.00 -12.52 -16.68
CA PHE A 42 -14.43 -12.60 -16.88
C PHE A 42 -14.76 -12.21 -18.31
N GLN A 43 -16.05 -12.19 -18.66
CA GLN A 43 -16.51 -11.79 -19.98
C GLN A 43 -15.96 -10.41 -20.36
N VAL A 44 -15.43 -10.31 -21.56
CA VAL A 44 -14.95 -9.05 -22.16
C VAL A 44 -15.67 -8.81 -23.47
N THR A 45 -15.62 -7.59 -23.99
CA THR A 45 -16.35 -7.17 -25.18
C THR A 45 -15.64 -7.56 -26.49
N SER A 46 -14.33 -7.79 -26.45
CA SER A 46 -13.56 -8.04 -27.66
C SER A 46 -12.51 -9.15 -27.49
N LYS A 47 -12.17 -9.77 -28.65
CA LYS A 47 -11.05 -10.73 -28.74
C LYS A 47 -9.70 -10.09 -28.40
N ILE A 48 -9.56 -8.79 -28.63
CA ILE A 48 -8.34 -8.03 -28.33
C ILE A 48 -8.16 -7.96 -26.82
N ASP A 49 -9.21 -7.69 -26.07
CA ASP A 49 -9.19 -7.63 -24.62
C ASP A 49 -8.84 -9.00 -24.02
N SER A 50 -9.44 -10.08 -24.55
CA SER A 50 -9.11 -11.44 -24.13
C SER A 50 -7.61 -11.73 -24.33
N ARG A 51 -7.05 -11.41 -25.48
CA ARG A 51 -5.61 -11.58 -25.76
C ARG A 51 -4.74 -10.70 -24.89
N THR A 52 -5.21 -9.49 -24.57
CA THR A 52 -4.49 -8.59 -23.69
C THR A 52 -4.37 -9.15 -22.29
N ILE A 53 -5.38 -9.81 -21.75
CA ILE A 53 -5.35 -10.41 -20.43
C ILE A 53 -4.65 -11.77 -20.46
N LEU A 54 -5.14 -12.69 -21.29
CA LEU A 54 -4.76 -14.11 -21.24
C LEU A 54 -3.67 -14.50 -22.25
N GLY A 55 -3.45 -13.70 -23.28
CA GLY A 55 -2.62 -14.06 -24.42
C GLY A 55 -3.38 -14.80 -25.53
N GLU A 56 -4.61 -15.26 -25.24
CA GLU A 56 -5.48 -16.02 -26.14
C GLU A 56 -6.87 -15.42 -26.20
N GLN A 57 -7.62 -15.72 -27.25
CA GLN A 57 -9.03 -15.36 -27.39
C GLN A 57 -9.91 -16.34 -26.62
N GLY A 58 -11.15 -15.98 -26.34
CA GLY A 58 -12.15 -16.85 -25.72
C GLY A 58 -12.95 -16.20 -24.61
N ALA A 59 -12.41 -15.20 -23.92
CA ALA A 59 -13.14 -14.51 -22.85
C ALA A 59 -14.31 -13.68 -23.39
N GLU A 60 -14.32 -13.32 -24.66
CA GLU A 60 -15.46 -12.67 -25.33
C GLU A 60 -16.66 -13.60 -25.54
N GLN A 61 -16.47 -14.91 -25.40
CA GLN A 61 -17.51 -15.92 -25.55
C GLN A 61 -18.10 -16.39 -24.22
N LEU A 62 -17.64 -15.84 -23.11
CA LEU A 62 -18.15 -16.17 -21.79
C LEU A 62 -19.58 -15.66 -21.60
N LEU A 63 -20.32 -16.35 -20.74
CA LEU A 63 -21.75 -16.09 -20.50
C LEU A 63 -22.02 -14.92 -19.54
N GLY A 64 -20.97 -14.42 -18.86
CA GLY A 64 -21.13 -13.48 -17.76
C GLY A 64 -21.54 -14.17 -16.44
N GLN A 65 -22.01 -13.39 -15.47
CA GLN A 65 -22.54 -13.89 -14.20
C GLN A 65 -21.59 -14.83 -13.43
N GLY A 66 -20.28 -14.53 -13.47
CA GLY A 66 -19.26 -15.36 -12.79
C GLY A 66 -18.57 -16.39 -13.68
N ASP A 67 -18.98 -16.54 -14.95
CA ASP A 67 -18.30 -17.40 -15.92
C ASP A 67 -16.93 -16.77 -16.26
N MET A 68 -15.84 -17.54 -16.15
CA MET A 68 -14.48 -17.02 -16.27
C MET A 68 -13.54 -17.99 -16.96
N LEU A 69 -12.47 -17.44 -17.51
CA LEU A 69 -11.27 -18.19 -17.94
C LEU A 69 -10.16 -17.99 -16.91
N TYR A 70 -9.64 -19.11 -16.42
CA TYR A 70 -8.56 -19.16 -15.44
C TYR A 70 -7.29 -19.72 -16.07
N MET A 71 -6.18 -19.01 -15.91
CA MET A 71 -4.84 -19.41 -16.33
C MET A 71 -3.94 -19.50 -15.10
N ALA A 72 -3.51 -20.69 -14.75
CA ALA A 72 -2.58 -20.91 -13.64
C ALA A 72 -1.14 -20.76 -14.12
N GLY A 73 -0.36 -19.86 -13.51
CA GLY A 73 1.08 -19.76 -13.71
C GLY A 73 1.54 -19.56 -15.15
N GLY A 74 0.72 -18.96 -16.02
CA GLY A 74 1.05 -18.82 -17.45
C GLY A 74 0.85 -20.11 -18.27
N GLY A 75 0.20 -21.13 -17.69
CA GLY A 75 -0.05 -22.41 -18.31
C GLY A 75 -1.39 -22.48 -19.05
N ARG A 76 -1.98 -23.67 -19.06
CA ARG A 76 -3.25 -23.95 -19.76
C ARG A 76 -4.40 -23.12 -19.21
N ILE A 77 -5.22 -22.58 -20.11
CA ILE A 77 -6.46 -21.90 -19.78
C ILE A 77 -7.56 -22.95 -19.51
N THR A 78 -8.25 -22.78 -18.39
CA THR A 78 -9.39 -23.60 -17.98
C THR A 78 -10.59 -22.70 -17.80
N ARG A 79 -11.75 -23.11 -18.34
CA ARG A 79 -13.02 -22.42 -18.07
C ARG A 79 -13.55 -22.86 -16.72
N VAL A 80 -13.88 -21.89 -15.88
CA VAL A 80 -14.46 -22.10 -14.56
C VAL A 80 -15.73 -21.27 -14.48
N HIS A 81 -16.82 -21.88 -14.01
CA HIS A 81 -18.07 -21.17 -13.79
C HIS A 81 -18.22 -20.91 -12.29
N GLY A 82 -18.01 -19.64 -11.90
CA GLY A 82 -18.29 -19.18 -10.54
C GLY A 82 -19.73 -18.65 -10.45
N PRO A 83 -20.35 -18.67 -9.26
CA PRO A 83 -21.64 -18.02 -9.06
C PRO A 83 -21.50 -16.50 -9.14
N PHE A 84 -22.56 -15.84 -9.55
CA PHE A 84 -22.67 -14.40 -9.36
C PHE A 84 -22.90 -14.11 -7.87
N VAL A 85 -22.20 -13.14 -7.32
CA VAL A 85 -22.34 -12.71 -5.93
C VAL A 85 -22.84 -11.27 -5.92
N HIS A 86 -23.97 -11.03 -5.25
CA HIS A 86 -24.53 -9.69 -5.07
C HIS A 86 -23.77 -8.89 -4.00
N ASP A 87 -23.83 -7.58 -4.11
CA ASP A 87 -23.17 -6.68 -3.13
C ASP A 87 -23.71 -6.89 -1.71
N ASP A 88 -25.01 -7.14 -1.56
CA ASP A 88 -25.64 -7.44 -0.27
C ASP A 88 -25.04 -8.71 0.40
N GLU A 89 -24.70 -9.71 -0.41
CA GLU A 89 -24.08 -10.95 0.07
C GLU A 89 -22.65 -10.67 0.55
N VAL A 90 -21.89 -9.84 -0.21
CA VAL A 90 -20.55 -9.39 0.20
C VAL A 90 -20.61 -8.63 1.52
N GLU A 91 -21.56 -7.68 1.64
CA GLU A 91 -21.76 -6.93 2.89
C GLU A 91 -22.14 -7.84 4.06
N GLY A 92 -22.98 -8.85 3.84
CA GLY A 92 -23.35 -9.84 4.83
C GLY A 92 -22.14 -10.61 5.36
N VAL A 93 -21.27 -11.09 4.46
CA VAL A 93 -20.04 -11.80 4.81
C VAL A 93 -19.07 -10.87 5.56
N VAL A 94 -18.87 -9.65 5.08
CA VAL A 94 -18.00 -8.67 5.74
C VAL A 94 -18.50 -8.33 7.14
N ARG A 95 -19.81 -8.14 7.32
CA ARG A 95 -20.43 -7.90 8.63
C ARG A 95 -20.19 -9.06 9.59
N PHE A 96 -20.36 -10.29 9.10
CA PHE A 96 -20.07 -11.50 9.89
C PHE A 96 -18.61 -11.57 10.31
N LEU A 97 -17.66 -11.35 9.40
CA LEU A 97 -16.24 -11.36 9.72
C LEU A 97 -15.85 -10.27 10.73
N LYS A 98 -16.39 -9.06 10.57
CA LYS A 98 -16.17 -7.95 11.52
C LYS A 98 -16.74 -8.23 12.92
N SER A 99 -17.80 -9.02 13.03
CA SER A 99 -18.38 -9.40 14.33
C SER A 99 -17.51 -10.38 15.13
N GLN A 100 -16.62 -11.10 14.47
CA GLN A 100 -15.78 -12.11 15.12
C GLN A 100 -14.60 -11.48 15.88
N ARG A 101 -14.02 -10.40 15.34
CA ARG A 101 -12.87 -9.74 15.95
C ARG A 101 -12.68 -8.32 15.42
N SER A 102 -12.33 -7.39 16.29
CA SER A 102 -11.83 -6.09 15.89
C SER A 102 -10.40 -6.22 15.35
N PRO A 103 -10.05 -5.48 14.28
CA PRO A 103 -8.69 -5.48 13.76
C PRO A 103 -7.72 -4.89 14.79
N SER A 104 -6.52 -5.46 14.86
CA SER A 104 -5.40 -4.91 15.61
C SER A 104 -4.43 -4.30 14.61
N TYR A 105 -4.42 -2.98 14.52
CA TYR A 105 -3.50 -2.26 13.64
C TYR A 105 -2.18 -1.99 14.38
N ILE A 106 -1.10 -1.95 13.63
CA ILE A 106 0.20 -1.47 14.10
C ILE A 106 0.30 -0.03 13.63
N ASP A 107 -0.13 0.91 14.50
CA ASP A 107 -0.22 2.32 14.18
C ASP A 107 1.14 2.92 13.79
N ALA A 108 2.22 2.40 14.37
CA ALA A 108 3.59 2.80 14.05
C ALA A 108 4.02 2.61 12.57
N ILE A 109 3.28 1.82 11.77
CA ILE A 109 3.58 1.64 10.33
C ILE A 109 2.99 2.79 9.51
N THR A 110 1.90 3.39 9.98
CA THR A 110 1.17 4.47 9.29
C THR A 110 1.48 5.84 9.86
N ASP A 111 2.11 5.91 11.02
CA ASP A 111 2.72 7.14 11.48
C ASP A 111 3.84 7.49 10.49
N ASP A 112 3.60 8.51 9.68
CA ASP A 112 4.60 9.05 8.77
C ASP A 112 5.79 9.50 9.62
N ASP A 113 6.77 8.61 9.77
CA ASP A 113 8.12 8.97 10.13
C ASP A 113 8.69 9.77 8.95
N ASP A 114 8.32 11.04 8.88
CA ASP A 114 8.96 12.04 8.01
C ASP A 114 10.37 12.39 8.53
N SER A 115 11.00 11.42 9.20
CA SER A 115 12.39 11.43 9.60
C SER A 115 13.12 10.34 8.81
N GLY A 116 13.48 10.67 7.56
CA GLY A 116 14.52 9.95 6.82
C GLY A 116 15.84 9.98 7.60
N GLY A 117 16.02 9.00 8.44
CA GLY A 117 17.24 8.73 9.16
C GLY A 117 17.17 7.31 9.71
N PHE A 118 17.90 6.39 9.10
CA PHE A 118 18.22 5.11 9.71
C PHE A 118 19.02 5.40 10.98
N ASP A 119 18.36 5.41 12.12
CA ASP A 119 19.07 5.29 13.41
C ASP A 119 18.95 3.85 13.87
N VAL A 120 20.03 3.11 13.65
CA VAL A 120 20.27 1.81 14.26
C VAL A 120 20.79 2.07 15.67
N GLY A 121 19.94 1.97 16.66
CA GLY A 121 20.31 1.71 18.05
C GLY A 121 20.51 2.93 18.92
N SER A 122 19.47 3.23 19.66
CA SER A 122 19.57 3.32 21.12
C SER A 122 18.18 3.41 21.74
N SER A 123 17.84 2.38 22.51
CA SER A 123 16.81 2.44 23.53
C SER A 123 17.19 3.51 24.54
N ASP A 124 16.46 4.61 24.59
CA ASP A 124 16.16 5.23 25.88
C ASP A 124 14.98 6.19 25.72
N GLY A 125 14.02 6.05 26.60
CA GLY A 125 12.84 6.89 26.66
C GLY A 125 13.18 8.34 27.01
N ASP A 126 13.48 9.14 25.99
CA ASP A 126 13.59 10.59 26.13
C ASP A 126 12.16 11.17 26.06
N SER A 127 11.64 11.56 27.20
CA SER A 127 10.36 12.21 27.32
C SER A 127 10.34 13.51 26.51
N GLY A 128 9.22 13.81 25.82
CA GLY A 128 9.11 15.03 25.01
C GLY A 128 9.39 16.33 25.81
N ASP A 129 9.40 16.27 27.12
CA ASP A 129 9.73 17.37 28.01
C ASP A 129 11.23 17.65 28.11
N GLU A 130 12.11 16.64 28.12
CA GLU A 130 13.57 16.86 28.16
C GLU A 130 14.10 17.52 26.89
N LEU A 131 13.59 17.15 25.70
CA LEU A 131 13.95 17.79 24.44
C LEU A 131 13.45 19.26 24.38
N TYR A 132 12.31 19.53 24.96
CA TYR A 132 11.79 20.88 25.07
C TYR A 132 12.69 21.73 25.97
N ASP A 133 13.05 21.26 27.14
CA ASP A 133 13.91 21.95 28.09
C ASP A 133 15.31 22.22 27.51
N ARG A 134 15.88 21.25 26.77
CA ARG A 134 17.15 21.43 26.06
C ARG A 134 17.04 22.49 24.95
N ALA A 135 15.92 22.53 24.23
CA ALA A 135 15.66 23.57 23.21
C ALA A 135 15.53 24.96 23.84
N VAL A 136 14.84 25.08 24.96
CA VAL A 136 14.72 26.34 25.72
C VAL A 136 16.09 26.82 26.20
N ALA A 137 16.88 25.93 26.80
CA ALA A 137 18.23 26.27 27.25
C ALA A 137 19.13 26.73 26.10
N LEU A 138 19.05 26.06 24.94
CA LEU A 138 19.82 26.41 23.75
C LEU A 138 19.42 27.78 23.19
N ILE A 139 18.13 28.08 23.11
CA ILE A 139 17.66 29.40 22.65
C ILE A 139 18.04 30.49 23.63
N ALA A 140 17.95 30.22 24.93
CA ALA A 140 18.35 31.18 25.97
C ALA A 140 19.86 31.52 25.93
N SER A 141 20.71 30.53 25.62
CA SER A 141 22.16 30.73 25.55
C SER A 141 22.60 31.45 24.26
N GLU A 142 21.98 31.17 23.13
CA GLU A 142 22.43 31.63 21.81
C GLU A 142 21.59 32.82 21.28
N GLY A 143 20.45 33.12 21.91
CA GLY A 143 19.59 34.24 21.52
C GLY A 143 18.94 34.09 20.13
N LYS A 144 18.87 32.87 19.60
CA LYS A 144 18.33 32.56 18.26
C LYS A 144 17.22 31.52 18.35
N ALA A 145 15.97 31.97 18.12
CA ALA A 145 14.80 31.10 18.04
C ALA A 145 14.42 30.84 16.58
N SER A 146 14.95 29.79 15.96
CA SER A 146 14.49 29.36 14.63
C SER A 146 14.42 27.85 14.54
N THR A 147 13.42 27.34 13.80
CA THR A 147 13.23 25.92 13.55
C THR A 147 14.49 25.24 13.01
N SER A 148 15.14 25.87 12.02
CA SER A 148 16.36 25.36 11.41
C SER A 148 17.57 25.34 12.38
N PHE A 149 17.60 26.26 13.33
CA PHE A 149 18.65 26.32 14.36
C PHE A 149 18.50 25.16 15.34
N ILE A 150 17.28 24.94 15.86
CA ILE A 150 16.96 23.83 16.76
C ILE A 150 17.18 22.49 16.07
N GLN A 151 16.69 22.33 14.82
CA GLN A 151 16.88 21.12 14.04
C GLN A 151 18.38 20.73 13.94
N ARG A 152 19.25 21.69 13.67
CA ARG A 152 20.68 21.46 13.45
C ARG A 152 21.40 21.15 14.75
N HIS A 153 21.09 21.84 15.83
CA HIS A 153 21.79 21.68 17.12
C HIS A 153 21.31 20.48 17.92
N LEU A 154 20.02 20.15 17.88
CA LEU A 154 19.46 19.00 18.58
C LEU A 154 19.41 17.74 17.68
N GLN A 155 19.79 17.85 16.41
CA GLN A 155 19.76 16.75 15.41
C GLN A 155 18.40 16.06 15.30
N ILE A 156 17.33 16.83 15.34
CA ILE A 156 15.93 16.35 15.26
C ILE A 156 15.30 16.73 13.92
N GLY A 157 14.23 16.03 13.53
CA GLY A 157 13.49 16.33 12.31
C GLY A 157 12.82 17.71 12.33
N TYR A 158 12.62 18.30 11.15
CA TYR A 158 12.04 19.64 10.99
C TYR A 158 10.68 19.78 11.70
N ASN A 159 9.79 18.80 11.56
CA ASN A 159 8.46 18.84 12.18
C ASN A 159 8.51 18.82 13.71
N ARG A 160 9.49 18.11 14.28
CA ARG A 160 9.68 18.09 15.74
C ARG A 160 10.25 19.42 16.25
N ALA A 161 11.21 19.99 15.50
CA ALA A 161 11.73 21.32 15.80
C ALA A 161 10.65 22.42 15.67
N ALA A 162 9.78 22.35 14.66
CA ALA A 162 8.66 23.29 14.48
C ALA A 162 7.67 23.21 15.64
N ARG A 163 7.26 22.02 16.08
CA ARG A 163 6.36 21.85 17.24
C ARG A 163 6.96 22.39 18.54
N ILE A 164 8.28 22.26 18.72
CA ILE A 164 8.97 22.81 19.88
C ILE A 164 8.91 24.34 19.87
N ILE A 165 9.16 24.96 18.71
CA ILE A 165 9.05 26.43 18.56
C ILE A 165 7.62 26.89 18.78
N GLU A 166 6.62 26.25 18.16
CA GLU A 166 5.20 26.58 18.38
C GLU A 166 4.77 26.47 19.84
N LYS A 167 5.32 25.50 20.59
CA LYS A 167 5.05 25.34 22.02
C LYS A 167 5.69 26.47 22.86
N MET A 168 6.75 27.07 22.37
CA MET A 168 7.43 28.20 23.04
C MET A 168 6.78 29.55 22.74
N GLU A 169 6.06 29.69 21.62
CA GLU A 169 5.35 30.93 21.25
C GLU A 169 3.98 31.08 21.96
N LYS A 170 3.48 30.03 22.60
CA LYS A 170 2.26 30.03 23.39
C LYS A 170 2.52 30.32 24.85
#